data_6a3b2ffe179b22c3ab181f62e6d77325
#
_entry.id   6a3b2ffe179b22c3ab181f62e6d77325
#
_cell.length_a   1.000
_cell.length_b   1.000
_cell.length_c   1.000
_cell.angle_alpha   90.00
_cell.angle_beta   90.00
_cell.angle_gamma   90.00
#
_symmetry.space_group_name_H-M   'P 1'
#
loop_
_entity.id
_entity.type
_entity.pdbx_description
1 polymer ?
#
loop_
_entity_poly.entity_id
_entity_poly.type
_entity_poly.pdbx_seq_one_letter_code
_entity_poly.pdbx_strand_id
1 'polypeptide(L)'
;IYSHKYGVNVAIEDSTGSVWFTQSTENQNEERLFKALDKAVPDGALYRIPISKDGTFSKPELVLKNLYFANGFYIDEKRNKLYLSEMMKNRVLSFDLDILTGSVSNQTTLAVIPTPDNMELNSEGKLWVASPLSNQIYSVDPENGEHFVVFDAQTQIGLQNMEKAIGRMELGEGFAELLTPELTGEMPGLLTGLIIGNESQPFYVANLGTALIKVSKE
;
A
#
# COMPACT_ATOMS: atom_id res chain seq x y z
N ILE A 1 -15.25 6.23 -19.85
CA ILE A 1 -13.89 5.81 -19.45
C ILE A 1 -13.16 7.05 -18.96
N TYR A 2 -12.64 7.01 -17.76
CA TYR A 2 -11.81 8.06 -17.19
C TYR A 2 -10.32 7.72 -17.37
N SER A 3 -9.52 8.70 -17.77
CA SER A 3 -8.06 8.58 -17.83
C SER A 3 -7.45 9.58 -16.85
N HIS A 4 -6.72 9.08 -15.87
CA HIS A 4 -6.00 9.93 -14.94
C HIS A 4 -4.68 10.43 -15.55
N LYS A 5 -4.30 11.66 -15.21
CA LYS A 5 -3.06 12.26 -15.77
C LYS A 5 -1.81 11.55 -15.27
N TYR A 6 -1.85 11.03 -14.07
CA TYR A 6 -0.72 10.39 -13.37
C TYR A 6 -0.95 8.90 -13.16
N GLY A 7 0.10 8.12 -12.88
CA GLY A 7 0.01 6.68 -12.66
C GLY A 7 -0.88 6.34 -11.47
N VAL A 8 -1.91 5.55 -11.72
CA VAL A 8 -2.74 4.94 -10.69
C VAL A 8 -1.99 3.73 -10.15
N ASN A 9 -1.90 3.61 -8.82
CA ASN A 9 -1.29 2.46 -8.17
C ASN A 9 -2.35 1.38 -7.89
N VAL A 10 -3.30 1.65 -7.01
CA VAL A 10 -4.38 0.73 -6.64
C VAL A 10 -5.73 1.38 -6.92
N ALA A 11 -6.70 0.58 -7.38
CA ALA A 11 -8.08 1.00 -7.53
C ALA A 11 -9.01 -0.04 -6.87
N ILE A 12 -9.98 0.43 -6.09
CA ILE A 12 -10.96 -0.39 -5.35
C ILE A 12 -12.35 0.20 -5.56
N GLU A 13 -13.34 -0.66 -5.79
CA GLU A 13 -14.76 -0.30 -5.78
C GLU A 13 -15.31 -0.49 -4.36
N ASP A 14 -16.06 0.51 -3.85
CA ASP A 14 -16.74 0.44 -2.57
C ASP A 14 -18.17 -0.13 -2.71
N SER A 15 -18.87 -0.39 -1.60
CA SER A 15 -20.23 -0.95 -1.61
C SER A 15 -21.28 -0.04 -2.26
N THR A 16 -20.97 1.25 -2.47
CA THR A 16 -21.84 2.18 -3.19
C THR A 16 -21.64 2.11 -4.71
N GLY A 17 -20.61 1.38 -5.18
CA GLY A 17 -20.18 1.31 -6.57
C GLY A 17 -19.23 2.44 -6.97
N SER A 18 -18.86 3.32 -6.04
CA SER A 18 -17.86 4.37 -6.32
C SER A 18 -16.44 3.76 -6.37
N VAL A 19 -15.60 4.29 -7.25
CA VAL A 19 -14.23 3.80 -7.43
C VAL A 19 -13.24 4.73 -6.73
N TRP A 20 -12.42 4.16 -5.89
CA TRP A 20 -11.33 4.84 -5.20
C TRP A 20 -9.99 4.44 -5.82
N PHE A 21 -9.04 5.37 -5.90
CA PHE A 21 -7.70 5.03 -6.38
C PHE A 21 -6.62 5.91 -5.78
N THR A 22 -5.45 5.32 -5.60
CA THR A 22 -4.24 6.05 -5.21
C THR A 22 -3.43 6.46 -6.42
N GLN A 23 -2.84 7.65 -6.33
CA GLN A 23 -1.77 8.16 -7.15
C GLN A 23 -0.51 8.22 -6.30
N SER A 24 0.51 7.45 -6.61
CA SER A 24 1.73 7.41 -5.79
C SER A 24 2.51 8.71 -5.86
N THR A 25 2.63 9.30 -7.05
CA THR A 25 3.44 10.48 -7.33
C THR A 25 2.97 11.21 -8.60
N GLU A 26 3.28 12.50 -8.71
CA GLU A 26 3.11 13.28 -9.94
C GLU A 26 4.31 13.16 -10.90
N ASN A 27 5.39 12.54 -10.47
CA ASN A 27 6.56 12.30 -11.30
C ASN A 27 6.31 11.18 -12.29
N GLN A 28 6.05 11.55 -13.56
CA GLN A 28 5.63 10.61 -14.59
C GLN A 28 6.52 10.61 -15.83
N ASN A 29 7.34 9.63 -15.90
CA ASN A 29 7.72 8.83 -17.07
C ASN A 29 8.38 7.56 -16.52
N GLU A 30 8.61 6.57 -17.37
CA GLU A 30 9.17 5.28 -16.95
C GLU A 30 10.47 5.44 -16.13
N GLU A 31 11.29 6.43 -16.43
CA GLU A 31 12.47 6.76 -15.63
C GLU A 31 12.13 7.46 -14.30
N ARG A 32 10.98 8.10 -14.18
CA ARG A 32 10.61 8.92 -13.01
C ARG A 32 9.88 8.17 -11.91
N LEU A 33 9.29 7.00 -12.19
CA LEU A 33 8.70 6.18 -11.14
C LEU A 33 9.77 5.76 -10.13
N PHE A 34 10.95 5.38 -10.60
CA PHE A 34 12.10 5.08 -9.75
C PHE A 34 12.70 6.33 -9.10
N LYS A 35 12.68 7.48 -9.78
CA LYS A 35 13.11 8.76 -9.19
C LYS A 35 12.21 9.25 -8.06
N ALA A 36 10.95 8.83 -8.01
CA ALA A 36 10.08 9.10 -6.86
C ALA A 36 10.58 8.41 -5.59
N LEU A 37 11.37 7.35 -5.72
CA LEU A 37 12.04 6.66 -4.61
C LEU A 37 13.40 7.27 -4.25
N ASP A 38 13.92 8.23 -5.03
CA ASP A 38 15.18 8.93 -4.74
C ASP A 38 14.99 10.07 -3.74
N LYS A 39 13.77 10.52 -3.53
CA LYS A 39 13.43 11.58 -2.58
C LYS A 39 11.99 11.48 -2.12
N ALA A 40 11.78 11.59 -0.82
CA ALA A 40 10.43 11.68 -0.25
C ALA A 40 9.76 13.01 -0.65
N VAL A 41 8.80 12.96 -1.58
CA VAL A 41 8.04 14.12 -2.08
C VAL A 41 6.56 13.95 -1.72
N PRO A 42 5.89 14.99 -1.15
CA PRO A 42 4.47 14.91 -0.79
C PRO A 42 3.55 15.23 -1.97
N ASP A 43 3.64 14.44 -3.04
CA ASP A 43 2.87 14.61 -4.29
C ASP A 43 1.92 13.42 -4.58
N GLY A 44 1.81 12.49 -3.64
CA GLY A 44 0.82 11.41 -3.68
C GLY A 44 -0.57 11.87 -3.24
N ALA A 45 -1.59 11.15 -3.70
CA ALA A 45 -2.98 11.47 -3.44
C ALA A 45 -3.90 10.24 -3.42
N LEU A 46 -5.07 10.38 -2.79
CA LEU A 46 -6.20 9.47 -2.89
C LEU A 46 -7.37 10.20 -3.56
N TYR A 47 -7.99 9.57 -4.52
CA TYR A 47 -9.16 10.05 -5.25
C TYR A 47 -10.34 9.10 -5.09
N ARG A 48 -11.56 9.64 -5.23
CA ARG A 48 -12.80 8.92 -5.37
C ARG A 48 -13.52 9.36 -6.63
N ILE A 49 -14.09 8.43 -7.37
CA ILE A 49 -15.03 8.66 -8.49
C ILE A 49 -16.41 8.24 -8.02
N PRO A 50 -17.26 9.16 -7.57
CA PRO A 50 -18.60 8.82 -7.14
C PRO A 50 -19.44 8.29 -8.30
N ILE A 51 -20.35 7.36 -7.98
CA ILE A 51 -21.37 6.88 -8.90
C ILE A 51 -22.73 7.48 -8.53
N SER A 52 -23.47 7.96 -9.51
CA SER A 52 -24.83 8.45 -9.35
C SER A 52 -25.84 7.29 -9.32
N LYS A 53 -27.06 7.54 -8.84
CA LYS A 53 -28.14 6.53 -8.77
C LYS A 53 -28.52 5.93 -10.13
N ASP A 54 -28.27 6.63 -11.22
CA ASP A 54 -28.48 6.17 -12.61
C ASP A 54 -27.29 5.34 -13.17
N GLY A 55 -26.25 5.07 -12.35
CA GLY A 55 -25.06 4.35 -12.75
C GLY A 55 -24.00 5.20 -13.46
N THR A 56 -24.17 6.52 -13.51
CA THR A 56 -23.20 7.42 -14.16
C THR A 56 -22.08 7.79 -13.19
N PHE A 57 -20.82 7.62 -13.61
CA PHE A 57 -19.66 8.07 -12.86
C PHE A 57 -19.50 9.58 -12.94
N SER A 58 -19.27 10.20 -11.80
CA SER A 58 -18.92 11.62 -11.69
C SER A 58 -17.46 11.88 -12.06
N LYS A 59 -17.03 13.13 -11.99
CA LYS A 59 -15.60 13.45 -12.06
C LYS A 59 -14.89 12.99 -10.78
N PRO A 60 -13.61 12.61 -10.86
CA PRO A 60 -12.83 12.29 -9.66
C PRO A 60 -12.79 13.46 -8.69
N GLU A 61 -12.96 13.14 -7.44
CA GLU A 61 -12.82 14.03 -6.29
C GLU A 61 -11.50 13.74 -5.59
N LEU A 62 -10.75 14.78 -5.26
CA LEU A 62 -9.54 14.66 -4.46
C LEU A 62 -9.94 14.48 -2.99
N VAL A 63 -9.64 13.32 -2.40
CA VAL A 63 -9.97 12.99 -1.01
C VAL A 63 -8.80 13.32 -0.07
N LEU A 64 -7.60 12.85 -0.40
CA LEU A 64 -6.38 13.11 0.35
C LEU A 64 -5.28 13.61 -0.58
N LYS A 65 -4.43 14.48 -0.08
CA LYS A 65 -3.26 15.03 -0.78
C LYS A 65 -2.04 15.09 0.13
N ASN A 66 -0.91 15.44 -0.46
CA ASN A 66 0.37 15.60 0.25
C ASN A 66 0.85 14.28 0.91
N LEU A 67 0.55 13.15 0.28
CA LEU A 67 1.01 11.83 0.70
C LEU A 67 2.40 11.54 0.12
N TYR A 68 3.23 10.88 0.92
CA TYR A 68 4.59 10.52 0.52
C TYR A 68 4.63 9.13 -0.10
N PHE A 69 4.39 9.05 -1.40
CA PHE A 69 4.22 7.83 -2.18
C PHE A 69 3.03 7.01 -1.65
N ALA A 70 1.82 7.51 -1.94
CA ALA A 70 0.58 6.78 -1.62
C ALA A 70 0.56 5.46 -2.38
N ASN A 71 0.45 4.35 -1.66
CA ASN A 71 0.49 3.02 -2.22
C ASN A 71 -0.84 2.30 -2.00
N GLY A 72 -0.85 1.07 -1.52
CA GLY A 72 -2.07 0.33 -1.25
C GLY A 72 -2.96 0.98 -0.19
N PHE A 73 -4.24 0.74 -0.27
CA PHE A 73 -5.21 1.14 0.73
C PHE A 73 -6.30 0.08 0.89
N TYR A 74 -7.02 0.13 1.99
CA TYR A 74 -8.16 -0.74 2.26
C TYR A 74 -9.31 0.05 2.85
N ILE A 75 -10.54 -0.23 2.39
CA ILE A 75 -11.79 0.36 2.87
C ILE A 75 -12.47 -0.66 3.79
N ASP A 76 -12.45 -0.39 5.09
CA ASP A 76 -13.14 -1.20 6.09
C ASP A 76 -14.49 -0.56 6.42
N GLU A 77 -15.49 -0.88 5.63
CA GLU A 77 -16.83 -0.34 5.80
C GLU A 77 -17.49 -0.78 7.12
N LYS A 78 -17.12 -1.95 7.66
CA LYS A 78 -17.65 -2.43 8.94
C LYS A 78 -17.20 -1.57 10.11
N ARG A 79 -15.97 -1.05 10.05
CA ARG A 79 -15.40 -0.19 11.08
C ARG A 79 -15.52 1.30 10.75
N ASN A 80 -16.03 1.66 9.56
CA ASN A 80 -16.02 3.02 9.02
C ASN A 80 -14.59 3.59 9.02
N LYS A 81 -13.63 2.81 8.51
CA LYS A 81 -12.23 3.16 8.44
C LYS A 81 -11.68 3.03 7.03
N LEU A 82 -10.70 3.88 6.74
CA LEU A 82 -9.82 3.76 5.58
C LEU A 82 -8.39 3.64 6.09
N TYR A 83 -7.67 2.64 5.60
CA TYR A 83 -6.24 2.44 5.85
C TYR A 83 -5.46 2.72 4.58
N LEU A 84 -4.30 3.38 4.68
CA LEU A 84 -3.49 3.75 3.52
C LEU A 84 -2.00 3.62 3.82
N SER A 85 -1.27 2.96 2.94
CA SER A 85 0.19 2.86 2.96
C SER A 85 0.84 4.14 2.47
N GLU A 86 1.66 4.75 3.30
CA GLU A 86 2.52 5.87 2.94
C GLU A 86 3.97 5.39 2.92
N MET A 87 4.39 4.88 1.75
CA MET A 87 5.60 4.08 1.57
C MET A 87 6.86 4.82 1.99
N MET A 88 7.03 6.08 1.53
CA MET A 88 8.21 6.89 1.81
C MET A 88 8.24 7.49 3.23
N LYS A 89 7.25 7.16 4.07
CA LYS A 89 7.19 7.50 5.49
C LYS A 89 7.16 6.28 6.39
N ASN A 90 7.32 5.08 5.84
CA ASN A 90 7.33 3.82 6.59
C ASN A 90 6.12 3.67 7.53
N ARG A 91 4.93 4.04 7.07
CA ARG A 91 3.75 3.99 7.93
C ARG A 91 2.47 3.62 7.20
N VAL A 92 1.59 2.97 7.93
CA VAL A 92 0.19 2.79 7.55
C VAL A 92 -0.62 3.85 8.29
N LEU A 93 -1.37 4.64 7.54
CA LEU A 93 -2.31 5.64 8.06
C LEU A 93 -3.68 5.02 8.28
N SER A 94 -4.41 5.51 9.28
CA SER A 94 -5.83 5.23 9.52
C SER A 94 -6.62 6.53 9.53
N PHE A 95 -7.82 6.47 8.95
CA PHE A 95 -8.77 7.58 8.89
C PHE A 95 -10.16 7.08 9.26
N ASP A 96 -10.98 7.96 9.85
CA ASP A 96 -12.43 7.76 9.88
C ASP A 96 -13.00 8.00 8.49
N LEU A 97 -13.94 7.14 8.07
CA LEU A 97 -14.56 7.17 6.74
C LEU A 97 -16.07 7.27 6.85
N ASP A 98 -16.65 8.23 6.15
CA ASP A 98 -18.06 8.20 5.77
C ASP A 98 -18.17 7.71 4.32
N ILE A 99 -18.55 6.45 4.13
CA ILE A 99 -18.60 5.81 2.81
C ILE A 99 -19.63 6.45 1.89
N LEU A 100 -20.71 7.00 2.43
CA LEU A 100 -21.77 7.59 1.62
C LEU A 100 -21.33 8.91 0.99
N THR A 101 -20.65 9.75 1.76
CA THR A 101 -20.14 11.04 1.28
C THR A 101 -18.75 10.95 0.69
N GLY A 102 -17.97 9.90 1.03
CA GLY A 102 -16.56 9.78 0.69
C GLY A 102 -15.66 10.68 1.54
N SER A 103 -16.17 11.23 2.63
CA SER A 103 -15.41 12.08 3.54
C SER A 103 -14.47 11.25 4.42
N VAL A 104 -13.22 11.68 4.55
CA VAL A 104 -12.23 11.10 5.47
C VAL A 104 -11.75 12.15 6.46
N SER A 105 -11.51 11.72 7.69
CA SER A 105 -11.11 12.60 8.81
C SER A 105 -10.26 11.87 9.84
N ASN A 106 -9.81 12.56 10.87
CA ASN A 106 -9.11 11.98 12.03
C ASN A 106 -7.90 11.10 11.65
N GLN A 107 -7.02 11.64 10.78
CA GLN A 107 -5.79 10.95 10.39
C GLN A 107 -4.93 10.59 11.59
N THR A 108 -4.55 9.32 11.68
CA THR A 108 -3.59 8.81 12.66
C THR A 108 -2.58 7.88 11.99
N THR A 109 -1.42 7.66 12.61
CA THR A 109 -0.53 6.57 12.23
C THR A 109 -0.98 5.31 12.96
N LEU A 110 -1.42 4.30 12.21
CA LEU A 110 -1.82 3.01 12.76
C LEU A 110 -0.61 2.15 13.11
N ALA A 111 0.32 1.99 12.18
CA ALA A 111 1.51 1.17 12.36
C ALA A 111 2.72 1.77 11.64
N VAL A 112 3.92 1.51 12.15
CA VAL A 112 5.19 1.84 11.49
C VAL A 112 5.75 0.55 10.91
N ILE A 113 5.75 0.45 9.59
CA ILE A 113 6.18 -0.71 8.81
C ILE A 113 7.13 -0.23 7.73
N PRO A 114 8.29 -0.88 7.51
CA PRO A 114 9.20 -0.52 6.44
C PRO A 114 8.51 -0.56 5.07
N THR A 115 8.57 0.52 4.32
CA THR A 115 8.04 0.62 2.95
C THR A 115 6.71 -0.11 2.72
N PRO A 116 5.61 0.21 3.46
CA PRO A 116 4.36 -0.51 3.30
C PRO A 116 3.81 -0.29 1.87
N ASP A 117 3.35 -1.38 1.27
CA ASP A 117 2.83 -1.42 -0.09
C ASP A 117 1.33 -1.80 -0.08
N ASN A 118 0.92 -2.83 -0.77
CA ASN A 118 -0.48 -3.25 -0.81
C ASN A 118 -0.90 -3.96 0.47
N MET A 119 -2.19 -3.90 0.76
CA MET A 119 -2.78 -4.47 1.97
C MET A 119 -4.14 -5.10 1.72
N GLU A 120 -4.51 -6.05 2.56
CA GLU A 120 -5.81 -6.71 2.54
C GLU A 120 -6.23 -7.13 3.96
N LEU A 121 -7.54 -7.14 4.23
CA LEU A 121 -8.08 -7.59 5.52
C LEU A 121 -8.33 -9.11 5.47
N ASN A 122 -7.78 -9.85 6.43
CA ASN A 122 -8.01 -11.28 6.53
C ASN A 122 -9.36 -11.63 7.21
N SER A 123 -9.74 -12.90 7.22
CA SER A 123 -10.99 -13.37 7.82
C SER A 123 -11.08 -13.16 9.34
N GLU A 124 -9.94 -13.00 10.02
CA GLU A 124 -9.84 -12.69 11.45
C GLU A 124 -9.94 -11.20 11.75
N GLY A 125 -10.09 -10.36 10.70
CA GLY A 125 -10.18 -8.92 10.81
C GLY A 125 -8.84 -8.23 11.07
N LYS A 126 -7.71 -8.88 10.74
CA LYS A 126 -6.37 -8.28 10.77
C LYS A 126 -5.99 -7.78 9.38
N LEU A 127 -5.34 -6.63 9.36
CA LEU A 127 -4.86 -6.03 8.12
C LEU A 127 -3.47 -6.60 7.80
N TRP A 128 -3.36 -7.31 6.69
CA TRP A 128 -2.08 -7.81 6.22
C TRP A 128 -1.48 -6.83 5.23
N VAL A 129 -0.23 -6.44 5.46
CA VAL A 129 0.48 -5.37 4.74
C VAL A 129 1.77 -5.92 4.16
N ALA A 130 1.94 -5.82 2.85
CA ALA A 130 3.17 -6.17 2.16
C ALA A 130 4.24 -5.09 2.39
N SER A 131 5.49 -5.51 2.50
CA SER A 131 6.65 -4.63 2.68
C SER A 131 7.78 -5.07 1.75
N PRO A 132 7.95 -4.40 0.60
CA PRO A 132 8.92 -4.80 -0.42
C PRO A 132 10.37 -4.81 0.06
N LEU A 133 10.78 -3.77 0.79
CA LEU A 133 12.18 -3.64 1.20
C LEU A 133 12.58 -4.64 2.29
N SER A 134 11.64 -5.01 3.17
CA SER A 134 11.86 -6.09 4.13
C SER A 134 11.58 -7.47 3.55
N ASN A 135 10.90 -7.55 2.40
CA ASN A 135 10.45 -8.79 1.77
C ASN A 135 9.57 -9.64 2.71
N GLN A 136 8.67 -8.98 3.45
CA GLN A 136 7.83 -9.54 4.50
C GLN A 136 6.37 -9.13 4.35
N ILE A 137 5.46 -9.89 4.97
CA ILE A 137 4.07 -9.48 5.20
C ILE A 137 3.86 -9.33 6.70
N TYR A 138 3.32 -8.19 7.09
CA TYR A 138 2.95 -7.88 8.46
C TYR A 138 1.46 -8.05 8.67
N SER A 139 1.07 -8.70 9.78
CA SER A 139 -0.30 -8.69 10.28
C SER A 139 -0.43 -7.56 11.30
N VAL A 140 -1.35 -6.64 11.05
CA VAL A 140 -1.59 -5.44 11.86
C VAL A 140 -2.97 -5.54 12.49
N ASP A 141 -3.06 -5.29 13.80
CA ASP A 141 -4.33 -5.11 14.47
C ASP A 141 -4.89 -3.71 14.14
N PRO A 142 -6.06 -3.61 13.47
CA PRO A 142 -6.62 -2.32 13.09
C PRO A 142 -7.13 -1.48 14.27
N GLU A 143 -7.26 -2.06 15.46
CA GLU A 143 -7.75 -1.35 16.66
C GLU A 143 -6.61 -0.61 17.40
N ASN A 144 -5.41 -1.21 17.45
CA ASN A 144 -4.32 -0.68 18.28
C ASN A 144 -2.98 -0.53 17.55
N GLY A 145 -2.87 -1.05 16.29
CA GLY A 145 -1.65 -0.98 15.48
C GLY A 145 -0.57 -2.00 15.88
N GLU A 146 -0.83 -2.88 16.84
CA GLU A 146 0.09 -3.98 17.14
C GLU A 146 0.29 -4.85 15.91
N HIS A 147 1.53 -5.20 15.61
CA HIS A 147 1.85 -5.94 14.39
C HIS A 147 3.00 -6.91 14.58
N PHE A 148 2.99 -7.96 13.76
CA PHE A 148 4.03 -8.98 13.69
C PHE A 148 4.13 -9.55 12.27
N VAL A 149 5.26 -10.19 11.96
CA VAL A 149 5.50 -10.79 10.64
C VAL A 149 4.75 -12.13 10.54
N VAL A 150 3.99 -12.31 9.45
CA VAL A 150 3.25 -13.56 9.12
C VAL A 150 3.84 -14.30 7.93
N PHE A 151 4.63 -13.63 7.12
CA PHE A 151 5.41 -14.21 6.03
C PHE A 151 6.77 -13.53 5.99
N ASP A 152 7.84 -14.32 5.96
CA ASP A 152 9.21 -13.83 6.00
C ASP A 152 10.04 -14.47 4.88
N ALA A 153 10.45 -13.65 3.91
CA ALA A 153 11.40 -14.00 2.88
C ALA A 153 12.61 -13.04 2.90
N GLN A 154 12.84 -12.37 4.04
CA GLN A 154 13.93 -11.43 4.20
C GLN A 154 15.29 -12.12 4.07
N THR A 155 16.18 -11.49 3.31
CA THR A 155 17.59 -11.89 3.24
C THR A 155 18.45 -11.03 4.19
N GLN A 156 19.67 -11.49 4.48
CA GLN A 156 20.59 -10.70 5.30
C GLN A 156 20.99 -9.38 4.61
N ILE A 157 21.13 -9.40 3.29
CA ILE A 157 21.36 -8.18 2.48
C ILE A 157 20.12 -7.30 2.53
N GLY A 158 18.92 -7.87 2.44
CA GLY A 158 17.64 -7.17 2.58
C GLY A 158 17.53 -6.44 3.90
N LEU A 159 17.86 -7.09 5.02
CA LEU A 159 17.87 -6.46 6.34
C LEU A 159 18.80 -5.25 6.39
N GLN A 160 20.04 -5.41 5.93
CA GLN A 160 21.03 -4.32 5.91
C GLN A 160 20.58 -3.13 5.04
N ASN A 161 19.99 -3.42 3.86
CA ASN A 161 19.50 -2.37 2.97
C ASN A 161 18.26 -1.69 3.53
N MET A 162 17.38 -2.44 4.20
CA MET A 162 16.22 -1.88 4.90
C MET A 162 16.64 -0.90 6.01
N GLU A 163 17.60 -1.26 6.84
CA GLU A 163 18.13 -0.38 7.90
C GLU A 163 18.72 0.92 7.31
N LYS A 164 19.49 0.81 6.24
CA LYS A 164 20.04 1.97 5.52
C LYS A 164 18.94 2.84 4.92
N ALA A 165 17.92 2.22 4.30
CA ALA A 165 16.83 2.93 3.67
C ALA A 165 15.99 3.70 4.70
N ILE A 166 15.68 3.10 5.85
CA ILE A 166 14.96 3.77 6.94
C ILE A 166 15.73 5.01 7.38
N GLY A 167 17.03 4.89 7.66
CA GLY A 167 17.86 6.02 8.06
C GLY A 167 17.90 7.14 7.02
N ARG A 168 17.96 6.81 5.72
CA ARG A 168 17.90 7.79 4.63
C ARG A 168 16.53 8.49 4.53
N MET A 169 15.45 7.72 4.62
CA MET A 169 14.09 8.27 4.56
C MET A 169 13.80 9.23 5.72
N GLU A 170 14.36 8.99 6.91
CA GLU A 170 14.29 9.92 8.04
C GLU A 170 14.96 11.28 7.74
N LEU A 171 15.99 11.27 6.90
CA LEU A 171 16.67 12.48 6.41
C LEU A 171 15.98 13.10 5.18
N GLY A 172 14.88 12.50 4.70
CA GLY A 172 14.17 12.95 3.49
C GLY A 172 14.85 12.52 2.19
N GLU A 173 15.80 11.59 2.27
CA GLU A 173 16.47 10.98 1.12
C GLU A 173 15.71 9.76 0.62
N GLY A 174 16.06 9.29 -0.58
CA GLY A 174 15.48 8.09 -1.17
C GLY A 174 16.31 6.83 -0.94
N PHE A 175 15.79 5.72 -1.44
CA PHE A 175 16.39 4.40 -1.29
C PHE A 175 16.44 3.57 -2.59
N ALA A 176 16.14 4.16 -3.75
CA ALA A 176 16.05 3.42 -5.02
C ALA A 176 17.28 2.58 -5.34
N GLU A 177 18.48 3.08 -5.03
CA GLU A 177 19.74 2.36 -5.26
C GLU A 177 19.95 1.14 -4.34
N LEU A 178 19.17 1.03 -3.27
CA LEU A 178 19.17 -0.14 -2.36
C LEU A 178 18.25 -1.26 -2.83
N LEU A 179 17.45 -1.03 -3.88
CA LEU A 179 16.60 -2.04 -4.52
C LEU A 179 17.45 -2.91 -5.46
N THR A 180 18.21 -3.82 -4.89
CA THR A 180 19.09 -4.72 -5.64
C THR A 180 18.46 -6.10 -5.79
N PRO A 181 18.85 -6.90 -6.81
CA PRO A 181 18.30 -8.24 -7.01
C PRO A 181 18.46 -9.17 -5.79
N GLU A 182 19.51 -8.96 -5.00
CA GLU A 182 19.78 -9.77 -3.81
C GLU A 182 18.74 -9.60 -2.69
N LEU A 183 17.91 -8.53 -2.74
CA LEU A 183 16.79 -8.33 -1.80
C LEU A 183 15.76 -9.44 -1.89
N THR A 184 15.55 -9.99 -3.08
CA THR A 184 14.47 -10.95 -3.31
C THR A 184 14.78 -12.35 -2.78
N GLY A 185 16.05 -12.68 -2.57
CA GLY A 185 16.46 -14.02 -2.17
C GLY A 185 15.97 -15.08 -3.15
N GLU A 186 15.21 -16.06 -2.67
CA GLU A 186 14.59 -17.09 -3.51
C GLU A 186 13.24 -16.65 -4.13
N MET A 187 12.77 -15.46 -3.79
CA MET A 187 11.54 -14.91 -4.36
C MET A 187 11.77 -14.48 -5.81
N PRO A 188 10.78 -14.66 -6.71
CA PRO A 188 10.92 -14.28 -8.13
C PRO A 188 10.94 -12.76 -8.36
N GLY A 189 10.74 -11.95 -7.33
CA GLY A 189 10.76 -10.49 -7.36
C GLY A 189 10.43 -9.90 -6.01
N LEU A 190 10.49 -8.55 -5.89
CA LEU A 190 10.14 -7.83 -4.67
C LEU A 190 8.66 -8.05 -4.32
N LEU A 191 8.40 -8.39 -3.07
CA LEU A 191 7.06 -8.58 -2.53
C LEU A 191 6.32 -7.24 -2.46
N THR A 192 5.31 -7.06 -3.30
CA THR A 192 4.57 -5.80 -3.41
C THR A 192 3.11 -5.92 -3.01
N GLY A 193 2.58 -7.14 -2.93
CA GLY A 193 1.17 -7.31 -2.60
C GLY A 193 0.84 -8.73 -2.17
N LEU A 194 -0.43 -8.92 -1.85
CA LEU A 194 -0.98 -10.21 -1.43
C LEU A 194 -2.44 -10.31 -1.86
N ILE A 195 -2.91 -11.53 -1.97
CA ILE A 195 -4.31 -11.87 -2.17
C ILE A 195 -4.67 -12.92 -1.13
N ILE A 196 -5.64 -12.62 -0.27
CA ILE A 196 -6.10 -13.51 0.78
C ILE A 196 -7.39 -14.18 0.34
N GLY A 197 -7.46 -15.50 0.46
CA GLY A 197 -8.71 -16.24 0.28
C GLY A 197 -9.67 -16.08 1.48
N ASN A 198 -10.89 -16.63 1.35
CA ASN A 198 -11.93 -16.50 2.36
C ASN A 198 -11.53 -17.03 3.77
N GLU A 199 -10.53 -17.90 3.85
CA GLU A 199 -10.08 -18.53 5.10
C GLU A 199 -8.66 -18.11 5.51
N SER A 200 -8.12 -17.05 4.94
CA SER A 200 -6.71 -16.59 5.17
C SER A 200 -5.63 -17.62 4.77
N GLN A 201 -6.05 -18.80 4.28
CA GLN A 201 -5.16 -19.87 3.84
C GLN A 201 -5.84 -20.70 2.72
N PRO A 202 -5.15 -21.02 1.63
CA PRO A 202 -3.88 -20.45 1.24
C PRO A 202 -4.02 -18.96 0.89
N PHE A 203 -2.94 -18.24 0.98
CA PHE A 203 -2.86 -16.89 0.40
C PHE A 203 -1.83 -16.85 -0.73
N TYR A 204 -1.87 -15.79 -1.52
CA TYR A 204 -0.96 -15.61 -2.64
C TYR A 204 -0.15 -14.34 -2.45
N VAL A 205 1.13 -14.40 -2.75
CA VAL A 205 2.05 -13.27 -2.70
C VAL A 205 2.29 -12.76 -4.12
N ALA A 206 1.93 -11.51 -4.37
CA ALA A 206 2.26 -10.80 -5.58
C ALA A 206 3.64 -10.14 -5.46
N ASN A 207 4.37 -10.08 -6.55
CA ASN A 207 5.71 -9.52 -6.58
C ASN A 207 6.02 -8.86 -7.94
N LEU A 208 7.04 -8.04 -7.98
CA LEU A 208 7.57 -7.45 -9.23
C LEU A 208 8.48 -8.45 -9.97
N GLY A 209 7.99 -9.65 -10.19
CA GLY A 209 8.72 -10.74 -10.83
C GLY A 209 7.85 -11.54 -11.80
N THR A 210 8.25 -12.77 -12.04
CA THR A 210 7.69 -13.60 -13.12
C THR A 210 6.66 -14.63 -12.63
N ALA A 211 6.36 -14.70 -11.36
CA ALA A 211 5.46 -15.71 -10.79
C ALA A 211 4.60 -15.17 -9.65
N LEU A 212 3.42 -15.75 -9.51
CA LEU A 212 2.57 -15.61 -8.31
C LEU A 212 2.88 -16.78 -7.37
N ILE A 213 3.12 -16.47 -6.10
CA ILE A 213 3.50 -17.47 -5.09
C ILE A 213 2.28 -17.83 -4.28
N LYS A 214 1.98 -19.12 -4.19
CA LYS A 214 0.97 -19.66 -3.29
C LYS A 214 1.63 -20.08 -1.98
N VAL A 215 1.13 -19.54 -0.87
CA VAL A 215 1.57 -19.91 0.48
C VAL A 215 0.47 -20.67 1.17
N SER A 216 0.78 -21.85 1.73
CA SER A 216 -0.11 -22.68 2.52
C SER A 216 0.57 -23.09 3.82
N LYS A 217 -0.20 -23.27 4.90
CA LYS A 217 0.31 -23.96 6.09
C LYS A 217 0.63 -25.42 5.73
N GLU A 218 1.75 -25.91 6.23
CA GLU A 218 2.04 -27.34 6.27
C GLU A 218 1.20 -28.02 7.35
#